data_de7915e4282af22f30508166f941cc21
#
_entry.id   de7915e4282af22f30508166f941cc21
#
_cell.length_a   1.000
_cell.length_b   1.000
_cell.length_c   1.000
_cell.angle_alpha   90.00
_cell.angle_beta   90.00
_cell.angle_gamma   90.00
#
_symmetry.space_group_name_H-M   'P 1'
#
loop_
_entity.id
_entity.type
_entity.pdbx_description
1 polymer ?
#
loop_
_entity_poly.entity_id
_entity_poly.type
_entity_poly.pdbx_seq_one_letter_code
_entity_poly.pdbx_strand_id
1 'polypeptide(L)'
;PQIAARLTEEFNSWKGVRADTIARTESARAFNFGKFTNAGKFDEENPEFVTVKTWVPTQDSRTREDHRASAIKGPNGESRRSVLQDEFFKVGGKEMMYPLDQRGGAANVVNCRCVLTFAIGERNQNE
;
A
#
# COMPACT_ATOMS: atom_id res chain seq x y z
N PRO A 1 -32.08 22.43 -24.33
CA PRO A 1 -31.24 23.09 -23.32
C PRO A 1 -31.21 22.39 -21.99
N GLN A 2 -32.35 21.90 -21.46
CA GLN A 2 -32.41 21.23 -20.17
C GLN A 2 -31.72 19.89 -20.17
N ILE A 3 -31.82 19.12 -21.26
CA ILE A 3 -31.17 17.81 -21.36
C ILE A 3 -29.66 17.97 -21.42
N ALA A 4 -29.18 18.94 -22.21
CA ALA A 4 -27.75 19.23 -22.33
C ALA A 4 -27.16 19.68 -20.98
N ALA A 5 -27.87 20.52 -20.24
CA ALA A 5 -27.44 20.98 -18.93
C ALA A 5 -27.36 19.83 -17.93
N ARG A 6 -28.36 18.93 -17.92
CA ARG A 6 -28.35 17.74 -17.07
C ARG A 6 -27.17 16.81 -17.35
N LEU A 7 -26.91 16.52 -18.61
CA LEU A 7 -25.79 15.68 -19.02
C LEU A 7 -24.46 16.29 -18.59
N THR A 8 -24.34 17.61 -18.71
CA THR A 8 -23.13 18.31 -18.26
C THR A 8 -22.96 18.21 -16.75
N GLU A 9 -24.03 18.41 -15.98
CA GLU A 9 -23.98 18.28 -14.52
C GLU A 9 -23.60 16.85 -14.08
N GLU A 10 -24.21 15.84 -14.68
CA GLU A 10 -23.88 14.43 -14.37
C GLU A 10 -22.44 14.12 -14.73
N PHE A 11 -21.98 14.56 -15.90
CA PHE A 11 -20.62 14.36 -16.34
C PHE A 11 -19.62 15.02 -15.39
N ASN A 12 -19.89 16.26 -14.97
CA ASN A 12 -19.03 16.99 -14.04
C ASN A 12 -19.00 16.31 -12.66
N SER A 13 -20.15 15.78 -12.22
CA SER A 13 -20.24 15.02 -10.95
C SER A 13 -19.38 13.76 -11.01
N TRP A 14 -19.47 12.97 -12.07
CA TRP A 14 -18.66 11.77 -12.25
C TRP A 14 -17.18 12.09 -12.33
N LYS A 15 -16.84 13.16 -13.05
CA LYS A 15 -15.45 13.62 -13.17
C LYS A 15 -14.90 14.01 -11.81
N GLY A 16 -15.69 14.69 -10.97
CA GLY A 16 -15.29 15.07 -9.62
C GLY A 16 -15.05 13.86 -8.73
N VAL A 17 -15.96 12.88 -8.73
CA VAL A 17 -15.84 11.64 -7.96
C VAL A 17 -14.59 10.87 -8.39
N ARG A 18 -14.36 10.76 -9.70
CA ARG A 18 -13.19 10.08 -10.24
C ARG A 18 -11.90 10.81 -9.85
N ALA A 19 -11.90 12.13 -9.91
CA ALA A 19 -10.74 12.93 -9.52
C ALA A 19 -10.43 12.76 -8.03
N ASP A 20 -11.44 12.72 -7.16
CA ASP A 20 -11.27 12.49 -5.74
C ASP A 20 -10.67 11.10 -5.47
N THR A 21 -11.15 10.07 -6.17
CA THR A 21 -10.63 8.71 -6.04
C THR A 21 -9.17 8.64 -6.45
N ILE A 22 -8.82 9.28 -7.57
CA ILE A 22 -7.43 9.34 -8.05
C ILE A 22 -6.56 10.07 -7.03
N ALA A 23 -7.02 11.22 -6.54
CA ALA A 23 -6.27 12.02 -5.56
C ALA A 23 -5.98 11.25 -4.28
N ARG A 24 -6.98 10.55 -3.73
CA ARG A 24 -6.80 9.72 -2.52
C ARG A 24 -5.81 8.59 -2.76
N THR A 25 -5.95 7.89 -3.89
CA THR A 25 -5.07 6.77 -4.24
C THR A 25 -3.64 7.26 -4.41
N GLU A 26 -3.43 8.35 -5.14
CA GLU A 26 -2.09 8.90 -5.38
C GLU A 26 -1.46 9.46 -4.10
N SER A 27 -2.26 10.13 -3.25
CA SER A 27 -1.77 10.65 -1.97
C SER A 27 -1.33 9.52 -1.04
N ALA A 28 -2.14 8.47 -0.93
CA ALA A 28 -1.81 7.32 -0.10
C ALA A 28 -0.61 6.56 -0.64
N ARG A 29 -0.49 6.44 -1.97
CA ARG A 29 0.68 5.82 -2.61
C ARG A 29 1.94 6.63 -2.31
N ALA A 30 1.90 7.94 -2.47
CA ALA A 30 3.05 8.82 -2.21
C ALA A 30 3.50 8.72 -0.75
N PHE A 31 2.56 8.67 0.18
CA PHE A 31 2.83 8.51 1.61
C PHE A 31 3.56 7.20 1.91
N ASN A 32 3.03 6.09 1.41
CA ASN A 32 3.63 4.77 1.62
C ASN A 32 4.97 4.63 0.89
N PHE A 33 5.07 5.16 -0.32
CA PHE A 33 6.32 5.17 -1.09
C PHE A 33 7.40 5.98 -0.39
N GLY A 34 7.04 7.14 0.17
CA GLY A 34 7.98 7.97 0.92
C GLY A 34 8.52 7.25 2.15
N LYS A 35 7.66 6.59 2.92
CA LYS A 35 8.09 5.77 4.06
C LYS A 35 9.01 4.65 3.62
N PHE A 36 8.65 3.95 2.55
CA PHE A 36 9.45 2.85 2.01
C PHE A 36 10.83 3.33 1.59
N THR A 37 10.90 4.44 0.86
CA THR A 37 12.15 5.02 0.38
C THR A 37 13.04 5.47 1.54
N ASN A 38 12.47 6.13 2.55
CA ASN A 38 13.22 6.59 3.72
C ASN A 38 13.79 5.41 4.52
N ALA A 39 13.03 4.35 4.68
CA ALA A 39 13.52 3.15 5.36
C ALA A 39 14.65 2.48 4.59
N GLY A 40 14.57 2.45 3.27
CA GLY A 40 15.65 1.94 2.42
C GLY A 40 16.94 2.73 2.56
N LYS A 41 16.84 4.07 2.61
CA LYS A 41 18.01 4.93 2.86
C LYS A 41 18.60 4.68 4.23
N PHE A 42 17.77 4.52 5.25
CA PHE A 42 18.25 4.21 6.60
C PHE A 42 19.04 2.90 6.61
N ASP A 43 18.54 1.87 5.95
CA ASP A 43 19.22 0.58 5.86
C ASP A 43 20.58 0.69 5.18
N GLU A 44 20.68 1.48 4.11
CA GLU A 44 21.94 1.71 3.40
C GLU A 44 22.96 2.45 4.25
N GLU A 45 22.51 3.45 5.00
CA GLU A 45 23.38 4.30 5.82
C GLU A 45 23.76 3.66 7.15
N ASN A 46 23.00 2.67 7.60
CA ASN A 46 23.16 2.03 8.92
C ASN A 46 23.18 0.50 8.78
N PRO A 47 24.26 -0.08 8.22
CA PRO A 47 24.29 -1.52 7.95
C PRO A 47 24.25 -2.40 9.21
N GLU A 48 24.50 -1.84 10.40
CA GLU A 48 24.39 -2.56 11.67
C GLU A 48 22.94 -2.80 12.11
N PHE A 49 21.98 -2.10 11.48
CA PHE A 49 20.56 -2.25 11.77
C PHE A 49 19.84 -2.91 10.62
N VAL A 50 18.67 -3.47 10.91
CA VAL A 50 17.76 -4.01 9.91
C VAL A 50 16.39 -3.38 10.12
N THR A 51 15.73 -2.99 9.04
CA THR A 51 14.38 -2.44 9.08
C THR A 51 13.38 -3.54 8.72
N VAL A 52 12.37 -3.68 9.56
CA VAL A 52 11.24 -4.58 9.34
C VAL A 52 10.03 -3.73 9.01
N LYS A 53 9.42 -3.97 7.87
CA LYS A 53 8.20 -3.27 7.45
C LYS A 53 6.98 -4.14 7.75
N THR A 54 5.90 -3.50 8.16
CA THR A 54 4.64 -4.17 8.48
C THR A 54 3.50 -3.55 7.68
N TRP A 55 2.70 -4.40 7.05
CA TRP A 55 1.49 -3.99 6.34
C TRP A 55 0.36 -3.87 7.36
N VAL A 56 -0.17 -2.66 7.53
CA VAL A 56 -1.24 -2.39 8.49
C VAL A 56 -2.53 -2.06 7.72
N PRO A 57 -3.47 -3.00 7.62
CA PRO A 57 -4.75 -2.75 6.97
C PRO A 57 -5.67 -1.93 7.89
N THR A 58 -6.56 -1.15 7.27
CA THR A 58 -7.64 -0.51 8.02
C THR A 58 -8.64 -1.59 8.42
N GLN A 59 -8.96 -1.66 9.70
CA GLN A 59 -9.84 -2.71 10.26
C GLN A 59 -11.30 -2.28 10.22
N ASP A 60 -11.90 -2.23 9.01
CA ASP A 60 -13.32 -1.93 8.86
C ASP A 60 -13.93 -2.72 7.69
N SER A 61 -15.24 -2.55 7.46
CA SER A 61 -15.97 -3.26 6.43
C SER A 61 -15.55 -2.92 4.99
N ARG A 62 -14.83 -1.81 4.81
CA ARG A 62 -14.36 -1.36 3.49
C ARG A 62 -13.02 -1.98 3.11
N THR A 63 -12.32 -2.60 4.05
CA THR A 63 -11.04 -3.24 3.76
C THR A 63 -11.29 -4.47 2.90
N ARG A 64 -10.57 -4.58 1.78
CA ARG A 64 -10.66 -5.74 0.89
C ARG A 64 -10.26 -7.00 1.62
N GLU A 65 -10.87 -8.13 1.26
CA GLU A 65 -10.52 -9.42 1.87
C GLU A 65 -9.05 -9.74 1.72
N ASP A 66 -8.47 -9.48 0.56
CA ASP A 66 -7.06 -9.72 0.28
C ASP A 66 -6.12 -8.82 1.09
N HIS A 67 -6.64 -7.72 1.63
CA HIS A 67 -5.87 -6.77 2.44
C HIS A 67 -6.10 -6.93 3.94
N ARG A 68 -6.95 -7.84 4.37
CA ARG A 68 -7.15 -8.12 5.79
C ARG A 68 -5.89 -8.76 6.38
N ALA A 69 -5.70 -8.58 7.67
CA ALA A 69 -4.50 -9.04 8.37
C ALA A 69 -4.16 -10.51 8.09
N SER A 70 -5.20 -11.36 8.03
CA SER A 70 -5.01 -12.80 7.81
C SER A 70 -4.70 -13.16 6.36
N ALA A 71 -4.95 -12.25 5.42
CA ALA A 71 -4.76 -12.51 3.98
C ALA A 71 -3.41 -12.02 3.46
N ILE A 72 -2.72 -11.17 4.20
CA ILE A 72 -1.39 -10.67 3.81
C ILE A 72 -0.37 -11.80 4.01
N LYS A 73 0.39 -12.08 2.97
CA LYS A 73 1.37 -13.17 2.96
C LYS A 73 2.78 -12.64 2.84
N GLY A 74 3.73 -13.37 3.39
CA GLY A 74 5.16 -13.12 3.20
C GLY A 74 5.68 -13.72 1.90
N PRO A 75 6.99 -13.58 1.63
CA PRO A 75 7.59 -14.02 0.36
C PRO A 75 7.40 -15.50 0.04
N ASN A 76 7.30 -16.34 1.05
CA ASN A 76 7.15 -17.79 0.89
C ASN A 76 5.68 -18.24 0.97
N GLY A 77 4.74 -17.30 0.95
CA GLY A 77 3.30 -17.59 1.00
C GLY A 77 2.74 -17.83 2.39
N GLU A 78 3.56 -17.69 3.45
CA GLU A 78 3.11 -17.80 4.82
C GLU A 78 2.29 -16.57 5.25
N SER A 79 1.35 -16.75 6.19
CA SER A 79 0.53 -15.69 6.72
C SER A 79 1.38 -14.76 7.58
N ARG A 80 1.81 -13.63 7.01
CA ARG A 80 2.83 -12.78 7.63
C ARG A 80 2.69 -11.34 7.13
N ARG A 81 2.51 -10.40 8.04
CA ARG A 81 2.38 -8.97 7.72
C ARG A 81 3.68 -8.18 7.90
N SER A 82 4.70 -8.80 8.47
CA SER A 82 6.00 -8.15 8.73
C SER A 82 7.09 -8.88 7.96
N VAL A 83 7.81 -8.14 7.11
CA VAL A 83 8.90 -8.68 6.30
C VAL A 83 10.07 -7.69 6.34
N LEU A 84 11.23 -8.13 5.89
CA LEU A 84 12.37 -7.24 5.77
C LEU A 84 12.12 -6.18 4.70
N GLN A 85 12.83 -5.06 4.78
CA GLN A 85 12.67 -3.92 3.88
C GLN A 85 12.74 -4.31 2.40
N ASP A 86 13.61 -5.24 2.04
CA ASP A 86 13.85 -5.67 0.67
C ASP A 86 12.99 -6.88 0.24
N GLU A 87 12.12 -7.37 1.11
CA GLU A 87 11.23 -8.48 0.79
C GLU A 87 9.87 -8.01 0.30
N PHE A 88 9.22 -8.81 -0.55
CA PHE A 88 7.86 -8.55 -1.01
C PHE A 88 6.83 -9.06 -0.03
N PHE A 89 5.68 -8.38 0.01
CA PHE A 89 4.44 -8.99 0.51
C PHE A 89 3.71 -9.66 -0.66
N LYS A 90 2.99 -10.73 -0.39
CA LYS A 90 2.06 -11.31 -1.35
C LYS A 90 0.65 -10.97 -0.94
N VAL A 91 -0.05 -10.22 -1.78
CA VAL A 91 -1.39 -9.70 -1.53
C VAL A 91 -2.25 -9.97 -2.74
N GLY A 92 -3.33 -10.73 -2.56
CA GLY A 92 -4.21 -11.08 -3.67
C GLY A 92 -3.48 -11.77 -4.82
N GLY A 93 -2.46 -12.57 -4.54
CA GLY A 93 -1.65 -13.26 -5.54
C GLY A 93 -0.61 -12.40 -6.25
N LYS A 94 -0.46 -11.14 -5.85
CA LYS A 94 0.51 -10.21 -6.44
C LYS A 94 1.62 -9.88 -5.46
N GLU A 95 2.81 -9.59 -5.98
CA GLU A 95 3.95 -9.16 -5.18
C GLU A 95 3.95 -7.63 -5.06
N MET A 96 3.96 -7.13 -3.83
CA MET A 96 3.94 -5.69 -3.55
C MET A 96 4.97 -5.38 -2.48
N MET A 97 5.74 -4.32 -2.69
CA MET A 97 6.75 -3.87 -1.72
C MET A 97 6.14 -3.02 -0.61
N TYR A 98 5.01 -2.37 -0.87
CA TYR A 98 4.32 -1.48 0.07
C TYR A 98 2.84 -1.36 -0.34
N PRO A 99 1.96 -0.91 0.57
CA PRO A 99 0.57 -0.65 0.21
C PRO A 99 0.47 0.38 -0.92
N LEU A 100 -0.39 0.12 -1.89
CA LEU A 100 -0.60 0.90 -3.12
C LEU A 100 0.55 0.81 -4.13
N ASP A 101 1.45 -0.14 -3.98
CA ASP A 101 2.44 -0.45 -5.00
C ASP A 101 1.72 -0.84 -6.30
N GLN A 102 2.07 -0.19 -7.40
CA GLN A 102 1.41 -0.39 -8.70
C GLN A 102 1.50 -1.82 -9.21
N ARG A 103 2.47 -2.60 -8.76
CA ARG A 103 2.63 -4.01 -9.11
C ARG A 103 1.42 -4.85 -8.72
N GLY A 104 0.64 -4.40 -7.74
CA GLY A 104 -0.56 -5.07 -7.29
C GLY A 104 -1.75 -4.95 -8.23
N GLY A 105 -1.71 -4.03 -9.18
CA GLY A 105 -2.81 -3.77 -10.09
C GLY A 105 -3.96 -2.99 -9.45
N ALA A 106 -4.91 -2.54 -10.26
CA ALA A 106 -6.00 -1.68 -9.81
C ALA A 106 -6.83 -2.33 -8.69
N ALA A 107 -7.07 -3.64 -8.75
CA ALA A 107 -7.84 -4.35 -7.73
C ALA A 107 -7.23 -4.26 -6.33
N ASN A 108 -5.90 -4.16 -6.24
CA ASN A 108 -5.20 -4.07 -4.97
C ASN A 108 -4.82 -2.63 -4.58
N VAL A 109 -4.96 -1.67 -5.48
CA VAL A 109 -4.41 -0.33 -5.32
C VAL A 109 -5.47 0.74 -5.15
N VAL A 110 -6.50 0.76 -6.02
CA VAL A 110 -7.49 1.84 -6.03
C VAL A 110 -8.25 1.89 -4.70
N ASN A 111 -8.30 3.09 -4.09
CA ASN A 111 -8.93 3.34 -2.78
C ASN A 111 -8.40 2.50 -1.62
N CYS A 112 -7.21 1.92 -1.74
CA CYS A 112 -6.58 1.20 -0.62
C CYS A 112 -6.24 2.18 0.51
N ARG A 113 -6.56 1.78 1.74
CA ARG A 113 -6.31 2.58 2.95
C ARG A 113 -5.31 1.91 3.89
N CYS A 114 -4.62 0.90 3.40
CA CYS A 114 -3.55 0.26 4.15
C CYS A 114 -2.34 1.18 4.28
N VAL A 115 -1.58 1.03 5.34
CA VAL A 115 -0.37 1.82 5.56
C VAL A 115 0.80 0.90 5.91
N LEU A 116 2.00 1.42 5.69
CA LEU A 116 3.25 0.74 6.01
C LEU A 116 3.81 1.35 7.29
N THR A 117 4.22 0.51 8.23
CA THR A 117 4.95 0.93 9.42
C THR A 117 6.30 0.22 9.45
N PHE A 118 7.23 0.77 10.22
CA PHE A 118 8.58 0.24 10.32
C PHE A 118 9.01 0.08 11.77
N ALA A 119 9.78 -1.00 12.02
CA ALA A 119 10.51 -1.20 13.24
C ALA A 119 11.97 -1.41 12.90
N ILE A 120 12.87 -0.90 13.72
CA ILE A 120 14.31 -1.00 13.53
C ILE A 120 14.85 -1.94 14.59
N GLY A 121 15.62 -2.93 14.16
CA GLY A 121 16.28 -3.87 15.05
C GLY A 121 17.76 -3.96 14.72
N GLU A 122 18.53 -4.55 15.62
CA GLU A 122 19.93 -4.82 15.37
C GLU A 122 20.06 -6.02 14.43
N ARG A 123 20.97 -5.93 13.47
CA ARG A 123 21.24 -7.04 12.57
C ARG A 123 21.91 -8.15 13.36
N ASN A 124 21.32 -9.34 13.33
CA ASN A 124 21.89 -10.50 13.98
C ASN A 124 23.14 -10.94 13.21
N GLN A 125 24.29 -10.98 13.89
CA GLN A 125 25.57 -11.35 13.28
C GLN A 125 25.64 -12.80 12.82
N ASN A 126 24.73 -13.64 13.28
CA ASN A 126 24.66 -15.06 12.91
C ASN A 126 23.76 -15.33 11.70
N GLU A 127 23.22 -14.32 11.09
CA GLU A 127 22.38 -14.44 9.89
C GLU A 127 23.15 -14.13 8.61
#